data_8147c1216aeb01227ef26e8b555833bb
#
_entry.id   8147c1216aeb01227ef26e8b555833bb
#
_cell.length_a   1.000
_cell.length_b   1.000
_cell.length_c   1.000
_cell.angle_alpha   90.00
_cell.angle_beta   90.00
_cell.angle_gamma   90.00
#
_symmetry.space_group_name_H-M   'P 1'
#
loop_
_entity.id
_entity.type
_entity.pdbx_description
1 polymer ?
#
loop_
_entity_poly.entity_id
_entity_poly.type
_entity_poly.pdbx_seq_one_letter_code
_entity_poly.pdbx_strand_id
1 'polypeptide(L)'
;GLFCERIFGPVKDYECHCGKYKRIRYKGIVCDRCGVEVTEKKVRRERMGHISLVVPVVHIWYFRSLPSKIGYLLGIPSKKLEAIIYYERYVVINAGAASEQGIERLATLSEKEYLDVVAALPKGNQSLDDSDPNKFVAQMGAEAIYTLLQQVDLDSMSYALRHKASTETSQQRKSEALKCLNVIESFRASNGLNKPEWMVLKVIPVIPPELRPLVPLDGGRFATSDLNDLYRRVIIRNNRLKRLIEIKAPEVILRNEKRMLQEAVDSLFDNSRKSNAVKNESNR
;
A
#
# COMPACT_ATOMS: atom_id res chain seq x y z
N GLY A 1 8.53 16.99 -9.23
CA GLY A 1 7.11 17.25 -9.04
C GLY A 1 6.24 16.50 -10.03
N LEU A 2 4.93 16.58 -9.87
CA LEU A 2 3.93 15.85 -10.68
C LEU A 2 3.94 16.21 -12.18
N PHE A 3 4.56 17.33 -12.56
CA PHE A 3 4.68 17.78 -13.95
C PHE A 3 6.13 17.92 -14.41
N CYS A 4 7.08 17.30 -13.71
CA CYS A 4 8.51 17.43 -13.95
C CYS A 4 8.90 17.02 -15.38
N GLU A 5 9.55 17.90 -16.11
CA GLU A 5 10.02 17.61 -17.46
C GLU A 5 11.19 16.61 -17.51
N ARG A 6 11.98 16.52 -16.45
CA ARG A 6 13.06 15.52 -16.35
C ARG A 6 12.52 14.09 -16.27
N ILE A 7 11.39 13.92 -15.61
CA ILE A 7 10.75 12.60 -15.42
C ILE A 7 9.86 12.27 -16.64
N PHE A 8 9.00 13.22 -17.03
CA PHE A 8 7.94 12.97 -18.01
C PHE A 8 8.25 13.43 -19.42
N GLY A 9 9.35 14.13 -19.61
CA GLY A 9 9.74 14.67 -20.91
C GLY A 9 9.39 16.13 -21.12
N PRO A 10 9.84 16.72 -22.25
CA PRO A 10 9.71 18.14 -22.52
C PRO A 10 8.27 18.55 -22.83
N VAL A 11 7.93 19.80 -22.58
CA VAL A 11 6.62 20.41 -22.92
C VAL A 11 6.52 20.75 -24.41
N LYS A 12 7.65 21.05 -25.05
CA LYS A 12 7.75 21.38 -26.47
C LYS A 12 8.56 20.32 -27.22
N ASP A 13 8.16 20.05 -28.46
CA ASP A 13 8.87 19.09 -29.31
C ASP A 13 10.33 19.50 -29.52
N TYR A 14 11.25 18.56 -29.25
CA TYR A 14 12.68 18.70 -29.46
C TYR A 14 13.32 19.96 -28.86
N GLU A 15 12.81 20.39 -27.70
CA GLU A 15 13.33 21.53 -26.95
C GLU A 15 13.46 21.17 -25.47
N CYS A 16 14.64 21.39 -24.89
CA CYS A 16 14.83 21.22 -23.45
C CYS A 16 14.23 22.42 -22.68
N HIS A 17 14.08 22.29 -21.38
CA HIS A 17 13.45 23.32 -20.54
C HIS A 17 14.19 24.67 -20.60
N CYS A 18 15.54 24.66 -20.53
CA CYS A 18 16.34 25.90 -20.55
C CYS A 18 16.56 26.48 -21.94
N GLY A 19 16.15 25.78 -23.00
CA GLY A 19 16.30 26.20 -24.38
C GLY A 19 17.69 26.08 -24.99
N LYS A 20 18.66 25.48 -24.26
CA LYS A 20 20.03 25.28 -24.78
C LYS A 20 20.04 24.38 -26.01
N TYR A 21 19.25 23.31 -26.01
CA TYR A 21 19.09 22.41 -27.13
C TYR A 21 17.72 22.59 -27.73
N LYS A 22 17.64 22.94 -29.00
CA LYS A 22 16.44 23.11 -29.79
C LYS A 22 16.57 22.40 -31.12
N ARG A 23 15.48 21.89 -31.64
CA ARG A 23 15.35 21.22 -32.93
C ARG A 23 15.75 19.75 -32.90
N ILE A 24 15.27 19.04 -33.93
CA ILE A 24 15.39 17.59 -34.09
C ILE A 24 16.82 17.06 -34.18
N ARG A 25 17.77 17.89 -34.60
CA ARG A 25 19.20 17.48 -34.68
C ARG A 25 19.80 17.05 -33.35
N TYR A 26 19.21 17.46 -32.24
CA TYR A 26 19.64 17.12 -30.88
C TYR A 26 18.82 15.99 -30.25
N LYS A 27 17.99 15.31 -31.06
CA LYS A 27 17.12 14.22 -30.58
C LYS A 27 17.91 13.20 -29.73
N GLY A 28 17.33 12.86 -28.57
CA GLY A 28 17.89 11.86 -27.65
C GLY A 28 18.96 12.38 -26.70
N ILE A 29 19.40 13.64 -26.84
CA ILE A 29 20.36 14.25 -25.93
C ILE A 29 19.62 14.65 -24.63
N VAL A 30 20.23 14.33 -23.48
CA VAL A 30 19.80 14.86 -22.18
C VAL A 30 20.59 16.14 -21.91
N CYS A 31 19.87 17.26 -21.72
CA CYS A 31 20.52 18.55 -21.47
C CYS A 31 21.38 18.52 -20.22
N ASP A 32 22.63 18.88 -20.34
CA ASP A 32 23.59 18.97 -19.23
C ASP A 32 23.26 20.08 -18.22
N ARG A 33 22.49 21.10 -18.64
CA ARG A 33 22.07 22.23 -17.80
C ARG A 33 20.77 21.96 -17.04
N CYS A 34 19.70 21.52 -17.72
CA CYS A 34 18.37 21.34 -17.14
C CYS A 34 17.97 19.87 -16.92
N GLY A 35 18.71 18.92 -17.52
CA GLY A 35 18.44 17.48 -17.38
C GLY A 35 17.23 16.98 -18.16
N VAL A 36 16.65 17.78 -19.04
CA VAL A 36 15.49 17.41 -19.85
C VAL A 36 15.97 16.77 -21.16
N GLU A 37 15.38 15.62 -21.49
CA GLU A 37 15.67 14.93 -22.75
C GLU A 37 15.04 15.66 -23.93
N VAL A 38 15.79 15.81 -25.02
CA VAL A 38 15.29 16.40 -26.26
C VAL A 38 14.55 15.34 -27.07
N THR A 39 13.23 15.33 -26.98
CA THR A 39 12.36 14.37 -27.65
C THR A 39 10.98 15.01 -27.94
N GLU A 40 10.08 14.24 -28.51
CA GLU A 40 8.71 14.70 -28.77
C GLU A 40 7.93 14.89 -27.47
N LYS A 41 7.11 15.93 -27.39
CA LYS A 41 6.25 16.21 -26.23
C LYS A 41 5.24 15.09 -25.93
N LYS A 42 4.89 14.27 -26.93
CA LYS A 42 3.90 13.18 -26.76
C LYS A 42 4.32 12.15 -25.69
N VAL A 43 5.63 12.06 -25.39
CA VAL A 43 6.11 11.18 -24.32
C VAL A 43 5.51 11.52 -22.96
N ARG A 44 5.03 12.76 -22.78
CA ARG A 44 4.29 13.17 -21.57
C ARG A 44 2.91 12.51 -21.43
N ARG A 45 2.41 11.82 -22.47
CA ARG A 45 1.24 10.94 -22.42
C ARG A 45 1.59 9.48 -22.10
N GLU A 46 2.83 9.12 -22.25
CA GLU A 46 3.30 7.72 -22.22
C GLU A 46 4.13 7.42 -20.97
N ARG A 47 4.95 8.38 -20.53
CA ARG A 47 5.87 8.17 -19.41
C ARG A 47 5.17 8.23 -18.08
N MET A 48 5.37 7.19 -17.28
CA MET A 48 4.91 7.10 -15.91
C MET A 48 6.00 7.50 -14.93
N GLY A 49 5.59 8.09 -13.81
CA GLY A 49 6.44 8.30 -12.64
C GLY A 49 6.06 7.36 -11.50
N HIS A 50 6.68 7.57 -10.35
CA HIS A 50 6.34 6.82 -9.14
C HIS A 50 6.55 7.67 -7.88
N ILE A 51 5.87 7.26 -6.80
CA ILE A 51 6.05 7.80 -5.46
C ILE A 51 6.54 6.65 -4.59
N SER A 52 7.77 6.73 -4.10
CA SER A 52 8.31 5.77 -3.12
C SER A 52 7.76 6.08 -1.74
N LEU A 53 7.03 5.14 -1.17
CA LEU A 53 6.44 5.30 0.16
C LEU A 53 7.46 5.01 1.25
N VAL A 54 7.43 5.79 2.31
CA VAL A 54 8.31 5.60 3.49
C VAL A 54 7.92 4.35 4.27
N VAL A 55 6.61 4.07 4.32
CA VAL A 55 6.05 2.84 4.88
C VAL A 55 5.12 2.21 3.86
N PRO A 56 4.98 0.88 3.85
CA PRO A 56 4.04 0.23 2.94
C PRO A 56 2.60 0.58 3.27
N VAL A 57 1.73 0.47 2.28
CA VAL A 57 0.27 0.61 2.42
C VAL A 57 -0.43 -0.57 1.77
N VAL A 58 -1.58 -0.97 2.31
CA VAL A 58 -2.39 -2.05 1.74
C VAL A 58 -3.23 -1.50 0.59
N HIS A 59 -3.24 -2.20 -0.54
CA HIS A 59 -4.07 -1.82 -1.68
C HIS A 59 -5.55 -2.07 -1.35
N ILE A 60 -6.34 -1.01 -1.36
CA ILE A 60 -7.76 -1.04 -0.95
C ILE A 60 -8.61 -2.05 -1.75
N TRP A 61 -8.30 -2.31 -3.02
CA TRP A 61 -9.04 -3.26 -3.85
C TRP A 61 -8.98 -4.69 -3.32
N TYR A 62 -7.91 -5.06 -2.63
CA TYR A 62 -7.68 -6.42 -2.18
C TYR A 62 -8.15 -6.71 -0.75
N PHE A 63 -8.47 -5.68 0.03
CA PHE A 63 -9.04 -5.89 1.35
C PHE A 63 -10.51 -5.45 1.49
N ARG A 64 -10.96 -4.42 0.75
CA ARG A 64 -12.34 -3.91 0.83
C ARG A 64 -13.31 -4.50 -0.17
N SER A 65 -12.84 -5.04 -1.29
CA SER A 65 -13.72 -5.75 -2.22
C SER A 65 -14.24 -7.04 -1.58
N LEU A 66 -15.47 -7.40 -1.89
CA LEU A 66 -16.06 -8.65 -1.44
C LEU A 66 -16.03 -9.67 -2.59
N PRO A 67 -15.44 -10.83 -2.37
CA PRO A 67 -14.73 -11.31 -1.17
C PRO A 67 -13.35 -10.65 -1.00
N SER A 68 -12.95 -10.41 0.25
CA SER A 68 -11.61 -9.88 0.54
C SER A 68 -10.52 -10.89 0.23
N LYS A 69 -9.67 -10.60 -0.74
CA LYS A 69 -8.58 -11.49 -1.13
C LYS A 69 -7.54 -11.66 -0.01
N ILE A 70 -7.17 -10.56 0.63
CA ILE A 70 -6.26 -10.60 1.79
C ILE A 70 -6.90 -11.35 2.96
N GLY A 71 -8.17 -11.09 3.23
CA GLY A 71 -8.91 -11.80 4.28
C GLY A 71 -8.95 -13.32 4.05
N TYR A 72 -9.13 -13.76 2.82
CA TYR A 72 -9.11 -15.19 2.48
C TYR A 72 -7.73 -15.82 2.66
N LEU A 73 -6.67 -15.15 2.21
CA LEU A 73 -5.31 -15.68 2.36
C LEU A 73 -4.86 -15.76 3.82
N LEU A 74 -5.24 -14.81 4.64
CA LEU A 74 -4.83 -14.76 6.05
C LEU A 74 -5.82 -15.43 7.00
N GLY A 75 -7.04 -15.74 6.55
CA GLY A 75 -8.09 -16.26 7.41
C GLY A 75 -8.59 -15.24 8.45
N ILE A 76 -8.46 -13.95 8.15
CA ILE A 76 -8.84 -12.86 9.05
C ILE A 76 -10.18 -12.26 8.59
N PRO A 77 -11.18 -12.18 9.46
CA PRO A 77 -12.45 -11.51 9.14
C PRO A 77 -12.26 -10.03 8.81
N SER A 78 -13.08 -9.50 7.88
CA SER A 78 -12.93 -8.14 7.35
C SER A 78 -12.87 -7.04 8.42
N LYS A 79 -13.67 -7.12 9.47
CA LYS A 79 -13.64 -6.13 10.58
C LYS A 79 -12.31 -6.14 11.33
N LYS A 80 -11.76 -7.32 11.60
CA LYS A 80 -10.45 -7.45 12.26
C LYS A 80 -9.33 -6.96 11.34
N LEU A 81 -9.41 -7.31 10.05
CA LEU A 81 -8.45 -6.88 9.05
C LEU A 81 -8.43 -5.35 8.93
N GLU A 82 -9.58 -4.71 8.89
CA GLU A 82 -9.70 -3.25 8.85
C GLU A 82 -9.09 -2.60 10.09
N ALA A 83 -9.37 -3.11 11.28
CA ALA A 83 -8.78 -2.62 12.53
C ALA A 83 -7.23 -2.73 12.54
N ILE A 84 -6.68 -3.77 11.95
CA ILE A 84 -5.21 -3.93 11.81
C ILE A 84 -4.65 -2.92 10.83
N ILE A 85 -5.24 -2.78 9.64
CA ILE A 85 -4.75 -1.92 8.56
C ILE A 85 -4.77 -0.44 8.97
N TYR A 86 -5.79 0.00 9.71
CA TYR A 86 -5.93 1.40 10.15
C TYR A 86 -5.35 1.69 11.54
N TYR A 87 -4.44 0.85 12.02
CA TYR A 87 -3.67 1.06 13.26
C TYR A 87 -4.54 1.18 14.53
N GLU A 88 -5.67 0.49 14.56
CA GLU A 88 -6.53 0.41 15.74
C GLU A 88 -6.14 -0.74 16.67
N ARG A 89 -5.67 -1.85 16.10
CA ARG A 89 -5.28 -3.06 16.82
C ARG A 89 -3.99 -3.66 16.30
N TYR A 90 -3.25 -4.31 17.21
CA TYR A 90 -2.14 -5.18 16.87
C TYR A 90 -2.63 -6.53 16.36
N VAL A 91 -1.87 -7.15 15.49
CA VAL A 91 -2.02 -8.56 15.14
C VAL A 91 -0.78 -9.32 15.55
N VAL A 92 -0.97 -10.48 16.17
CA VAL A 92 0.12 -11.36 16.59
C VAL A 92 0.65 -12.12 15.38
N ILE A 93 1.91 -11.84 15.03
CA ILE A 93 2.61 -12.53 13.93
C ILE A 93 3.24 -13.81 14.42
N ASN A 94 3.89 -13.76 15.59
CA ASN A 94 4.41 -14.90 16.29
C ASN A 94 4.10 -14.78 17.78
N ALA A 95 3.40 -15.78 18.33
CA ALA A 95 3.06 -15.79 19.75
C ALA A 95 4.29 -16.03 20.64
N GLY A 96 5.23 -16.89 20.22
CA GLY A 96 6.43 -17.19 20.98
C GLY A 96 6.13 -17.53 22.45
N ALA A 97 6.84 -16.90 23.37
CA ALA A 97 6.64 -17.07 24.82
C ALA A 97 5.26 -16.60 25.32
N ALA A 98 4.55 -15.75 24.55
CA ALA A 98 3.20 -15.32 24.91
C ALA A 98 2.15 -16.43 24.76
N SER A 99 2.46 -17.54 24.10
CA SER A 99 1.58 -18.71 24.03
C SER A 99 1.24 -19.28 25.40
N GLU A 100 2.14 -19.16 26.37
CA GLU A 100 1.91 -19.54 27.77
C GLU A 100 0.83 -18.70 28.45
N GLN A 101 0.58 -17.50 27.93
CA GLN A 101 -0.48 -16.58 28.39
C GLN A 101 -1.80 -16.79 27.62
N GLY A 102 -1.88 -17.82 26.79
CA GLY A 102 -3.05 -18.09 25.94
C GLY A 102 -3.17 -17.21 24.70
N ILE A 103 -2.11 -16.55 24.30
CA ILE A 103 -2.06 -15.74 23.08
C ILE A 103 -1.72 -16.62 21.89
N GLU A 104 -2.56 -16.58 20.87
CA GLU A 104 -2.38 -17.35 19.62
C GLU A 104 -1.94 -16.45 18.46
N ARG A 105 -1.33 -17.07 17.45
CA ARG A 105 -1.02 -16.40 16.19
C ARG A 105 -2.31 -15.87 15.55
N LEU A 106 -2.24 -14.70 14.93
CA LEU A 106 -3.38 -13.95 14.33
C LEU A 106 -4.40 -13.40 15.34
N ALA A 107 -4.16 -13.52 16.63
CA ALA A 107 -4.94 -12.80 17.63
C ALA A 107 -4.80 -11.28 17.44
N THR A 108 -5.88 -10.56 17.68
CA THR A 108 -5.87 -9.10 17.63
C THR A 108 -5.89 -8.54 19.05
N LEU A 109 -4.97 -7.62 19.34
CA LEU A 109 -4.78 -7.03 20.66
C LEU A 109 -5.00 -5.51 20.58
N SER A 110 -5.69 -4.96 21.57
CA SER A 110 -5.68 -3.52 21.82
C SER A 110 -4.31 -3.08 22.33
N GLU A 111 -4.05 -1.79 22.37
CA GLU A 111 -2.77 -1.27 22.90
C GLU A 111 -2.55 -1.69 24.36
N LYS A 112 -3.61 -1.64 25.18
CA LYS A 112 -3.54 -2.09 26.58
C LYS A 112 -3.19 -3.57 26.69
N GLU A 113 -3.92 -4.43 25.96
CA GLU A 113 -3.67 -5.86 25.93
C GLU A 113 -2.25 -6.19 25.45
N TYR A 114 -1.76 -5.48 24.44
CA TYR A 114 -0.39 -5.62 23.96
C TYR A 114 0.64 -5.27 25.02
N LEU A 115 0.48 -4.15 25.74
CA LEU A 115 1.39 -3.74 26.81
C LEU A 115 1.36 -4.73 27.98
N ASP A 116 0.17 -5.24 28.34
CA ASP A 116 0.01 -6.25 29.41
C ASP A 116 0.74 -7.55 29.03
N VAL A 117 0.63 -7.99 27.79
CA VAL A 117 1.35 -9.18 27.29
C VAL A 117 2.85 -8.96 27.33
N VAL A 118 3.34 -7.82 26.84
CA VAL A 118 4.79 -7.51 26.81
C VAL A 118 5.35 -7.45 28.24
N ALA A 119 4.61 -6.87 29.19
CA ALA A 119 5.02 -6.78 30.59
C ALA A 119 5.16 -8.16 31.27
N ALA A 120 4.35 -9.13 30.84
CA ALA A 120 4.36 -10.50 31.36
C ALA A 120 5.36 -11.44 30.66
N LEU A 121 6.05 -10.97 29.61
CA LEU A 121 7.05 -11.76 28.89
C LEU A 121 8.33 -11.99 29.73
N PRO A 122 9.06 -13.10 29.49
CA PRO A 122 10.39 -13.31 30.06
C PRO A 122 11.35 -12.16 29.74
N LYS A 123 12.23 -11.82 30.66
CA LYS A 123 13.24 -10.77 30.46
C LYS A 123 14.06 -11.03 29.21
N GLY A 124 14.24 -10.00 28.39
CA GLY A 124 15.03 -10.08 27.17
C GLY A 124 14.29 -10.69 25.96
N ASN A 125 13.03 -11.12 26.10
CA ASN A 125 12.28 -11.70 24.99
C ASN A 125 12.19 -10.74 23.79
N GLN A 126 11.93 -9.45 24.01
CA GLN A 126 11.83 -8.43 22.96
C GLN A 126 13.19 -8.06 22.33
N SER A 127 14.29 -8.48 22.94
CA SER A 127 15.65 -8.30 22.39
C SER A 127 16.11 -9.45 21.50
N LEU A 128 15.33 -10.51 21.40
CA LEU A 128 15.59 -11.63 20.50
C LEU A 128 15.47 -11.17 19.03
N ASP A 129 16.09 -11.92 18.13
CA ASP A 129 15.90 -11.73 16.69
C ASP A 129 14.45 -12.04 16.30
N ASP A 130 13.92 -11.31 15.31
CA ASP A 130 12.54 -11.50 14.83
C ASP A 130 12.30 -12.89 14.23
N SER A 131 13.35 -13.57 13.82
CA SER A 131 13.32 -14.97 13.36
C SER A 131 13.29 -16.00 14.49
N ASP A 132 13.54 -15.61 15.73
CA ASP A 132 13.53 -16.53 16.87
C ASP A 132 12.09 -16.99 17.17
N PRO A 133 11.83 -18.31 17.16
CA PRO A 133 10.49 -18.84 17.42
C PRO A 133 9.93 -18.49 18.82
N ASN A 134 10.78 -18.15 19.78
CA ASN A 134 10.36 -17.78 21.14
C ASN A 134 10.03 -16.30 21.29
N LYS A 135 10.39 -15.45 20.32
CA LYS A 135 10.08 -14.03 20.37
C LYS A 135 8.60 -13.79 20.15
N PHE A 136 7.98 -13.01 21.03
CA PHE A 136 6.65 -12.46 20.79
C PHE A 136 6.74 -11.29 19.79
N VAL A 137 6.10 -11.42 18.66
CA VAL A 137 6.04 -10.39 17.61
C VAL A 137 4.59 -10.06 17.33
N ALA A 138 4.22 -8.80 17.55
CA ALA A 138 2.93 -8.24 17.15
C ALA A 138 3.16 -6.89 16.48
N GLN A 139 2.45 -6.63 15.40
CA GLN A 139 2.60 -5.43 14.58
C GLN A 139 1.23 -4.87 14.21
N MET A 140 1.22 -3.64 13.70
CA MET A 140 0.04 -2.94 13.19
C MET A 140 0.22 -2.56 11.72
N GLY A 141 -0.89 -2.31 11.05
CA GLY A 141 -0.91 -1.69 9.74
C GLY A 141 -0.41 -2.57 8.60
N ALA A 142 -0.06 -1.93 7.51
CA ALA A 142 0.37 -2.61 6.30
C ALA A 142 1.67 -3.43 6.47
N GLU A 143 2.54 -3.03 7.37
CA GLU A 143 3.76 -3.78 7.68
C GLU A 143 3.44 -5.16 8.25
N ALA A 144 2.45 -5.24 9.14
CA ALA A 144 1.95 -6.49 9.68
C ALA A 144 1.35 -7.38 8.59
N ILE A 145 0.51 -6.82 7.74
CA ILE A 145 -0.12 -7.54 6.62
C ILE A 145 0.93 -8.04 5.63
N TYR A 146 1.93 -7.23 5.32
CA TYR A 146 3.04 -7.63 4.45
C TYR A 146 3.79 -8.85 5.00
N THR A 147 4.16 -8.81 6.28
CA THR A 147 4.86 -9.91 6.93
C THR A 147 4.02 -11.18 6.93
N LEU A 148 2.73 -11.08 7.26
CA LEU A 148 1.81 -12.22 7.25
C LEU A 148 1.63 -12.80 5.85
N LEU A 149 1.53 -11.98 4.82
CA LEU A 149 1.39 -12.43 3.43
C LEU A 149 2.66 -13.11 2.92
N GLN A 150 3.85 -12.70 3.36
CA GLN A 150 5.09 -13.39 3.04
C GLN A 150 5.18 -14.80 3.64
N GLN A 151 4.51 -15.02 4.77
CA GLN A 151 4.49 -16.32 5.47
C GLN A 151 3.44 -17.30 4.92
N VAL A 152 2.61 -16.89 3.97
CA VAL A 152 1.56 -17.73 3.40
C VAL A 152 2.17 -18.88 2.58
N ASP A 153 1.83 -20.10 2.92
CA ASP A 153 2.12 -21.31 2.14
C ASP A 153 0.91 -21.67 1.28
N LEU A 154 0.96 -21.29 0.01
CA LEU A 154 -0.14 -21.49 -0.93
C LEU A 154 -0.43 -22.99 -1.18
N ASP A 155 0.60 -23.83 -1.21
CA ASP A 155 0.43 -25.26 -1.47
C ASP A 155 -0.28 -25.96 -0.31
N SER A 156 0.15 -25.71 0.92
CA SER A 156 -0.51 -26.23 2.12
C SER A 156 -1.95 -25.77 2.25
N MET A 157 -2.21 -24.47 1.95
CA MET A 157 -3.56 -23.92 1.97
C MET A 157 -4.45 -24.54 0.91
N SER A 158 -3.96 -24.75 -0.31
CA SER A 158 -4.69 -25.41 -1.38
C SER A 158 -5.11 -26.81 -0.97
N TYR A 159 -4.19 -27.58 -0.44
CA TYR A 159 -4.47 -28.93 0.04
C TYR A 159 -5.55 -28.94 1.14
N ALA A 160 -5.38 -28.12 2.16
CA ALA A 160 -6.34 -28.03 3.28
C ALA A 160 -7.74 -27.61 2.83
N LEU A 161 -7.84 -26.66 1.90
CA LEU A 161 -9.12 -26.17 1.38
C LEU A 161 -9.80 -27.21 0.46
N ARG A 162 -9.06 -27.95 -0.33
CA ARG A 162 -9.59 -29.06 -1.13
C ARG A 162 -10.17 -30.13 -0.23
N HIS A 163 -9.44 -30.53 0.81
CA HIS A 163 -9.93 -31.48 1.79
C HIS A 163 -11.18 -30.97 2.50
N LYS A 164 -11.18 -29.70 2.96
CA LYS A 164 -12.35 -29.08 3.59
C LYS A 164 -13.56 -29.05 2.65
N ALA A 165 -13.38 -28.68 1.37
CA ALA A 165 -14.46 -28.63 0.40
C ALA A 165 -15.07 -30.04 0.10
N SER A 166 -14.28 -31.11 0.22
CA SER A 166 -14.75 -32.49 0.01
C SER A 166 -15.47 -33.07 1.25
N THR A 167 -15.05 -32.68 2.45
CA THR A 167 -15.57 -33.22 3.73
C THR A 167 -16.68 -32.41 4.36
N GLU A 168 -16.78 -31.10 4.03
CA GLU A 168 -17.78 -30.21 4.62
C GLU A 168 -19.21 -30.57 4.19
N THR A 169 -20.08 -30.72 5.15
CA THR A 169 -21.51 -31.03 4.95
C THR A 169 -22.38 -29.80 4.75
N SER A 170 -21.95 -28.64 5.30
CA SER A 170 -22.67 -27.38 5.13
C SER A 170 -22.40 -26.77 3.76
N GLN A 171 -23.44 -26.61 2.98
CA GLN A 171 -23.36 -26.02 1.63
C GLN A 171 -22.76 -24.60 1.62
N GLN A 172 -23.08 -23.79 2.66
CA GLN A 172 -22.53 -22.45 2.79
C GLN A 172 -21.03 -22.47 3.03
N ARG A 173 -20.56 -23.27 3.99
CA ARG A 173 -19.13 -23.42 4.32
C ARG A 173 -18.33 -24.01 3.15
N LYS A 174 -18.95 -24.96 2.44
CA LYS A 174 -18.35 -25.53 1.21
C LYS A 174 -18.18 -24.44 0.13
N SER A 175 -19.19 -23.62 -0.10
CA SER A 175 -19.13 -22.50 -1.05
C SER A 175 -18.05 -21.49 -0.67
N GLU A 176 -17.91 -21.14 0.61
CA GLU A 176 -16.84 -20.27 1.09
C GLU A 176 -15.44 -20.87 0.88
N ALA A 177 -15.28 -22.16 1.20
CA ALA A 177 -14.02 -22.86 0.95
C ALA A 177 -13.63 -22.86 -0.53
N LEU A 178 -14.59 -23.06 -1.43
CA LEU A 178 -14.35 -23.00 -2.87
C LEU A 178 -13.98 -21.60 -3.36
N LYS A 179 -14.62 -20.55 -2.83
CA LYS A 179 -14.27 -19.15 -3.16
C LYS A 179 -12.84 -18.82 -2.72
N CYS A 180 -12.47 -19.23 -1.52
CA CYS A 180 -11.12 -19.07 -1.00
C CYS A 180 -10.11 -19.86 -1.85
N LEU A 181 -10.43 -21.10 -2.19
CA LEU A 181 -9.60 -21.95 -3.04
C LEU A 181 -9.35 -21.32 -4.41
N ASN A 182 -10.35 -20.70 -5.04
CA ASN A 182 -10.18 -20.02 -6.32
C ASN A 182 -9.14 -18.89 -6.24
N VAL A 183 -9.12 -18.12 -5.15
CA VAL A 183 -8.11 -17.09 -4.95
C VAL A 183 -6.71 -17.69 -4.83
N ILE A 184 -6.56 -18.75 -4.05
CA ILE A 184 -5.28 -19.43 -3.83
C ILE A 184 -4.76 -20.06 -5.12
N GLU A 185 -5.63 -20.75 -5.85
CA GLU A 185 -5.25 -21.37 -7.13
C GLU A 185 -4.85 -20.32 -8.18
N SER A 186 -5.44 -19.13 -8.16
CA SER A 186 -5.04 -18.03 -9.04
C SER A 186 -3.60 -17.60 -8.78
N PHE A 187 -3.17 -17.53 -7.52
CA PHE A 187 -1.77 -17.27 -7.17
C PHE A 187 -0.84 -18.42 -7.56
N ARG A 188 -1.24 -19.67 -7.31
CA ARG A 188 -0.46 -20.86 -7.67
C ARG A 188 -0.29 -21.00 -9.19
N ALA A 189 -1.36 -20.77 -9.94
CA ALA A 189 -1.34 -20.83 -11.41
C ALA A 189 -0.41 -19.78 -12.04
N SER A 190 -0.12 -18.69 -11.35
CA SER A 190 0.82 -17.68 -11.81
C SER A 190 2.29 -18.11 -11.78
N ASN A 191 2.60 -19.27 -11.18
CA ASN A 191 3.98 -19.79 -11.06
C ASN A 191 4.99 -18.76 -10.50
N GLY A 192 4.59 -18.01 -9.47
CA GLY A 192 5.43 -17.00 -8.84
C GLY A 192 5.47 -15.65 -9.55
N LEU A 193 4.76 -15.47 -10.66
CA LEU A 193 4.61 -14.18 -11.33
C LEU A 193 3.79 -13.19 -10.52
N ASN A 194 2.90 -13.69 -9.65
CA ASN A 194 2.15 -12.89 -8.69
C ASN A 194 2.40 -13.43 -7.28
N LYS A 195 2.93 -12.59 -6.41
CA LYS A 195 3.17 -12.92 -5.00
C LYS A 195 2.10 -12.28 -4.12
N PRO A 196 1.59 -12.99 -3.09
CA PRO A 196 0.59 -12.44 -2.17
C PRO A 196 0.99 -11.11 -1.53
N GLU A 197 2.24 -10.97 -1.12
CA GLU A 197 2.77 -9.75 -0.50
C GLU A 197 2.75 -8.51 -1.42
N TRP A 198 2.59 -8.69 -2.73
CA TRP A 198 2.47 -7.56 -3.67
C TRP A 198 1.11 -6.86 -3.63
N MET A 199 0.15 -7.39 -2.89
CA MET A 199 -1.08 -6.66 -2.54
C MET A 199 -0.84 -5.54 -1.53
N VAL A 200 0.36 -5.46 -0.96
CA VAL A 200 0.86 -4.35 -0.15
C VAL A 200 1.82 -3.52 -1.00
N LEU A 201 1.53 -2.24 -1.12
CA LEU A 201 2.25 -1.33 -2.00
C LEU A 201 3.38 -0.63 -1.25
N LYS A 202 4.56 -0.62 -1.84
CA LYS A 202 5.73 0.18 -1.40
C LYS A 202 5.99 1.36 -2.32
N VAL A 203 5.48 1.30 -3.53
CA VAL A 203 5.64 2.31 -4.58
C VAL A 203 4.27 2.54 -5.23
N ILE A 204 3.90 3.81 -5.39
CA ILE A 204 2.67 4.20 -6.07
C ILE A 204 3.00 4.66 -7.48
N PRO A 205 2.39 4.09 -8.53
CA PRO A 205 2.57 4.58 -9.88
C PRO A 205 1.88 5.93 -10.08
N VAL A 206 2.52 6.82 -10.81
CA VAL A 206 1.99 8.13 -11.18
C VAL A 206 1.74 8.13 -12.68
N ILE A 207 0.49 8.32 -13.09
CA ILE A 207 0.11 8.33 -14.49
C ILE A 207 0.69 9.55 -15.23
N PRO A 208 0.87 9.46 -16.54
CA PRO A 208 1.45 10.55 -17.33
C PRO A 208 0.72 11.90 -17.14
N PRO A 209 1.44 13.03 -17.17
CA PRO A 209 0.87 14.36 -16.90
C PRO A 209 -0.26 14.76 -17.82
N GLU A 210 -0.20 14.37 -19.09
CA GLU A 210 -1.24 14.75 -20.07
C GLU A 210 -2.57 13.99 -19.88
N LEU A 211 -2.58 12.91 -19.10
CA LEU A 211 -3.80 12.22 -18.69
C LEU A 211 -4.48 12.91 -17.48
N ARG A 212 -3.80 13.85 -16.84
CA ARG A 212 -4.27 14.66 -15.70
C ARG A 212 -3.86 16.13 -15.88
N PRO A 213 -4.27 16.77 -16.97
CA PRO A 213 -3.71 18.05 -17.39
C PRO A 213 -4.01 19.18 -16.41
N LEU A 214 -3.11 20.16 -16.42
CA LEU A 214 -3.28 21.47 -15.82
C LEU A 214 -3.66 22.43 -16.94
N VAL A 215 -4.90 22.88 -16.95
CA VAL A 215 -5.45 23.71 -18.03
C VAL A 215 -5.54 25.17 -17.57
N PRO A 216 -4.92 26.12 -18.26
CA PRO A 216 -5.07 27.53 -17.95
C PRO A 216 -6.50 27.99 -18.23
N LEU A 217 -7.08 28.74 -17.30
CA LEU A 217 -8.37 29.41 -17.43
C LEU A 217 -8.16 30.91 -17.68
N ASP A 218 -9.20 31.58 -18.14
CA ASP A 218 -9.21 33.02 -18.25
C ASP A 218 -9.00 33.67 -16.87
N GLY A 219 -8.19 34.73 -16.80
CA GLY A 219 -7.86 35.43 -15.56
C GLY A 219 -6.67 34.86 -14.77
N GLY A 220 -5.80 34.03 -15.39
CA GLY A 220 -4.56 33.54 -14.80
C GLY A 220 -4.74 32.40 -13.80
N ARG A 221 -5.95 31.81 -13.71
CA ARG A 221 -6.24 30.62 -12.91
C ARG A 221 -6.00 29.35 -13.72
N PHE A 222 -5.71 28.26 -13.01
CA PHE A 222 -5.57 26.93 -13.62
C PHE A 222 -6.67 26.01 -13.12
N ALA A 223 -7.32 25.29 -14.05
CA ALA A 223 -8.12 24.13 -13.72
C ALA A 223 -7.23 22.89 -13.73
N THR A 224 -7.34 22.08 -12.72
CA THR A 224 -6.59 20.83 -12.63
C THR A 224 -7.54 19.65 -12.45
N SER A 225 -7.11 18.48 -12.91
CA SER A 225 -7.80 17.23 -12.60
C SER A 225 -7.80 16.97 -11.09
N ASP A 226 -8.91 16.46 -10.55
CA ASP A 226 -9.01 16.03 -9.14
C ASP A 226 -7.94 15.00 -8.77
N LEU A 227 -7.48 14.23 -9.75
CA LEU A 227 -6.41 13.25 -9.58
C LEU A 227 -5.08 13.89 -9.11
N ASN A 228 -4.78 15.10 -9.58
CA ASN A 228 -3.58 15.83 -9.13
C ASN A 228 -3.67 16.19 -7.64
N ASP A 229 -4.85 16.52 -7.13
CA ASP A 229 -5.03 16.80 -5.71
C ASP A 229 -4.85 15.52 -4.86
N LEU A 230 -5.37 14.40 -5.33
CA LEU A 230 -5.19 13.11 -4.67
C LEU A 230 -3.71 12.69 -4.61
N TYR A 231 -2.97 12.82 -5.71
CA TYR A 231 -1.52 12.59 -5.71
C TYR A 231 -0.78 13.54 -4.77
N ARG A 232 -1.15 14.81 -4.79
CA ARG A 232 -0.54 15.82 -3.91
C ARG A 232 -0.72 15.46 -2.43
N ARG A 233 -1.91 14.99 -2.04
CA ARG A 233 -2.18 14.54 -0.67
C ARG A 233 -1.29 13.37 -0.27
N VAL A 234 -1.12 12.39 -1.13
CA VAL A 234 -0.22 11.26 -0.89
C VAL A 234 1.21 11.75 -0.69
N ILE A 235 1.72 12.62 -1.56
CA ILE A 235 3.09 13.16 -1.46
C ILE A 235 3.29 13.95 -0.17
N ILE A 236 2.37 14.81 0.19
CA ILE A 236 2.46 15.63 1.41
C ILE A 236 2.47 14.73 2.66
N ARG A 237 1.58 13.74 2.73
CA ARG A 237 1.52 12.80 3.85
C ARG A 237 2.78 11.94 3.95
N ASN A 238 3.27 11.46 2.81
CA ASN A 238 4.51 10.68 2.76
C ASN A 238 5.73 11.49 3.23
N ASN A 239 5.88 12.72 2.76
CA ASN A 239 6.99 13.60 3.14
C ASN A 239 6.91 13.99 4.62
N ARG A 240 5.71 14.25 5.14
CA ARG A 240 5.50 14.53 6.56
C ARG A 240 5.87 13.35 7.44
N LEU A 241 5.43 12.15 7.07
CA LEU A 241 5.78 10.92 7.78
C LEU A 241 7.29 10.68 7.77
N LYS A 242 7.95 10.87 6.62
CA LYS A 242 9.40 10.76 6.52
C LYS A 242 10.11 11.66 7.52
N ARG A 243 9.71 12.94 7.57
CA ARG A 243 10.29 13.90 8.52
C ARG A 243 10.06 13.49 9.99
N LEU A 244 8.86 12.99 10.32
CA LEU A 244 8.54 12.53 11.67
C LEU A 244 9.36 11.32 12.08
N ILE A 245 9.63 10.40 11.16
CA ILE A 245 10.53 9.26 11.41
C ILE A 245 11.96 9.73 11.63
N GLU A 246 12.46 10.66 10.83
CA GLU A 246 13.82 11.21 10.94
C GLU A 246 14.05 11.89 12.30
N ILE A 247 13.08 12.62 12.83
CA ILE A 247 13.16 13.26 14.15
C ILE A 247 12.78 12.34 15.30
N LYS A 248 12.52 11.05 15.04
CA LYS A 248 12.12 10.04 16.05
C LYS A 248 10.91 10.48 16.88
N ALA A 249 9.87 10.96 16.22
CA ALA A 249 8.63 11.36 16.87
C ALA A 249 8.00 10.22 17.69
N PRO A 250 7.17 10.53 18.72
CA PRO A 250 6.49 9.53 19.51
C PRO A 250 5.65 8.57 18.65
N GLU A 251 5.57 7.31 19.08
CA GLU A 251 4.89 6.24 18.35
C GLU A 251 3.41 6.54 18.04
N VAL A 252 2.73 7.21 18.96
CA VAL A 252 1.33 7.62 18.79
C VAL A 252 1.16 8.55 17.58
N ILE A 253 2.08 9.50 17.42
CA ILE A 253 2.08 10.45 16.30
C ILE A 253 2.42 9.71 15.00
N LEU A 254 3.41 8.83 15.02
CA LEU A 254 3.79 8.02 13.85
C LEU A 254 2.64 7.15 13.38
N ARG A 255 1.94 6.47 14.28
CA ARG A 255 0.76 5.65 13.94
C ARG A 255 -0.34 6.47 13.27
N ASN A 256 -0.63 7.64 13.80
CA ASN A 256 -1.65 8.52 13.22
C ASN A 256 -1.27 8.98 11.80
N GLU A 257 -0.02 9.36 11.58
CA GLU A 257 0.47 9.75 10.24
C GLU A 257 0.50 8.56 9.26
N LYS A 258 0.89 7.39 9.72
CA LYS A 258 0.84 6.15 8.91
C LYS A 258 -0.61 5.83 8.50
N ARG A 259 -1.56 5.96 9.41
CA ARG A 259 -2.99 5.80 9.11
C ARG A 259 -3.47 6.82 8.09
N MET A 260 -3.08 8.09 8.23
CA MET A 260 -3.44 9.15 7.29
C MET A 260 -2.84 8.91 5.90
N LEU A 261 -1.63 8.37 5.82
CA LEU A 261 -1.02 7.96 4.54
C LEU A 261 -1.81 6.81 3.89
N GLN A 262 -2.18 5.80 4.67
CA GLN A 262 -3.03 4.70 4.19
C GLN A 262 -4.36 5.24 3.64
N GLU A 263 -5.01 6.16 4.33
CA GLU A 263 -6.25 6.79 3.88
C GLU A 263 -6.08 7.64 2.62
N ALA A 264 -4.97 8.35 2.48
CA ALA A 264 -4.66 9.14 1.28
C ALA A 264 -4.50 8.24 0.04
N VAL A 265 -3.81 7.11 0.19
CA VAL A 265 -3.66 6.11 -0.89
C VAL A 265 -4.98 5.43 -1.20
N ASP A 266 -5.79 5.11 -0.19
CA ASP A 266 -7.13 4.55 -0.39
C ASP A 266 -8.00 5.49 -1.23
N SER A 267 -7.97 6.79 -0.94
CA SER A 267 -8.71 7.81 -1.71
C SER A 267 -8.22 7.94 -3.14
N LEU A 268 -6.93 7.73 -3.38
CA LEU A 268 -6.35 7.73 -4.73
C LEU A 268 -6.89 6.59 -5.60
N PHE A 269 -7.02 5.39 -5.03
CA PHE A 269 -7.47 4.20 -5.77
C PHE A 269 -8.98 4.00 -5.77
N ASP A 270 -9.67 4.40 -4.72
CA ASP A 270 -11.13 4.28 -4.60
C ASP A 270 -11.70 5.33 -3.63
N ASN A 271 -11.98 6.51 -4.14
CA ASN A 271 -12.54 7.61 -3.36
C ASN A 271 -14.03 7.43 -3.05
N SER A 272 -14.75 6.59 -3.79
CA SER A 272 -16.21 6.46 -3.71
C SER A 272 -16.70 5.69 -2.49
N ARG A 273 -15.85 4.84 -1.91
CA ARG A 273 -16.25 3.87 -0.86
C ARG A 273 -16.16 4.38 0.58
N LYS A 274 -15.76 5.62 0.80
CA LYS A 274 -15.65 6.21 2.14
C LYS A 274 -16.83 7.11 2.45
N SER A 275 -17.33 7.03 3.70
CA SER A 275 -18.25 8.02 4.25
C SER A 275 -17.64 9.44 4.25
N ASN A 276 -16.30 9.52 4.39
CA ASN A 276 -15.51 10.74 4.38
C ASN A 276 -14.69 10.86 3.08
N ALA A 277 -15.30 10.57 1.92
CA ALA A 277 -14.63 10.73 0.63
C ALA A 277 -14.07 12.15 0.49
N VAL A 278 -12.86 12.24 -0.08
CA VAL A 278 -12.26 13.53 -0.40
C VAL A 278 -13.11 14.19 -1.48
N LYS A 279 -13.59 15.37 -1.20
CA LYS A 279 -14.42 16.17 -2.11
C LYS A 279 -13.64 17.36 -2.63
N ASN A 280 -13.97 17.79 -3.84
CA ASN A 280 -13.47 19.04 -4.39
C ASN A 280 -14.23 20.24 -3.78
N GLU A 281 -13.86 21.46 -4.18
CA GLU A 281 -14.52 22.70 -3.73
C GLU A 281 -16.02 22.73 -4.03
N SER A 282 -16.49 21.96 -5.02
CA SER A 282 -17.91 21.82 -5.38
C SER A 282 -18.63 20.69 -4.65
N ASN A 283 -18.04 20.09 -3.63
CA ASN A 283 -18.58 18.95 -2.87
C ASN A 283 -18.91 17.69 -3.70
N ARG A 284 -18.24 17.49 -4.83
CA ARG A 284 -18.39 16.34 -5.74
C ARG A 284 -17.25 15.34 -5.60
#